data_681723b1a0f15b102770ee6c1c4299f8
#
_entry.id   681723b1a0f15b102770ee6c1c4299f8
#
_cell.length_a   1.000
_cell.length_b   1.000
_cell.length_c   1.000
_cell.angle_alpha   90.00
_cell.angle_beta   90.00
_cell.angle_gamma   90.00
#
_symmetry.space_group_name_H-M   'P 1'
#
loop_
_entity.id
_entity.type
_entity.pdbx_description
1 polymer ?
#
loop_
_entity_poly.entity_id
_entity_poly.type
_entity_poly.pdbx_seq_one_letter_code
_entity_poly.pdbx_strand_id
1 'polypeptide(L)'
;ASDVYKRQERSTRGARDGFVETLLFNTNLIRRRVRSSKLTFSICTLGTESRTDVAIAYLADQVNEELLETLKQKLSRLQITSLTMGSKSLEELLIHKRWWNPLPSIQLTERPDVACSYLCEGHILLIVDNSPAVLLLPGTIFQFTQSPEDYYNNPLTGTYFRMIRFLCIPVSLLLLPVFLLLSAYYPEITASLQLTPDSDLSPFRLFFYVLAVEFLLDLFKYSAALSSSRVSGALSIVGGLLIGDIAVSLNWASTEVLFYAAVTMLANLSLSSIEFADALRIYRILLVVTTGLWGLPGFIIGLTLVSLSMITTPTFAGFSYFWPLFPCLLYTSDAADEL
;
A
#
# COMPACT_ATOMS: atom_id res chain seq x y z
N ALA A 1 31.94 1.30 -2.22
CA ALA A 1 31.20 0.66 -1.10
C ALA A 1 30.30 1.65 -0.33
N SER A 2 30.55 2.97 -0.38
CA SER A 2 29.76 3.96 0.40
C SER A 2 28.44 4.37 -0.26
N ASP A 3 28.23 4.14 -1.55
CA ASP A 3 27.05 4.61 -2.28
C ASP A 3 25.88 3.60 -2.31
N VAL A 4 26.15 2.33 -1.99
CA VAL A 4 25.14 1.26 -1.92
C VAL A 4 24.13 1.48 -0.76
N TYR A 5 24.52 2.23 0.26
CA TYR A 5 23.67 2.47 1.45
C TYR A 5 22.68 3.64 1.35
N LYS A 6 22.63 4.37 0.23
CA LYS A 6 21.90 5.66 0.17
C LYS A 6 20.43 5.59 -0.25
N ARG A 7 19.91 4.46 -0.74
CA ARG A 7 18.56 4.38 -1.33
C ARG A 7 17.65 3.30 -0.73
N GLN A 8 18.04 2.67 0.37
CA GLN A 8 17.27 1.58 0.97
C GLN A 8 16.10 2.08 1.81
N GLU A 9 15.05 1.25 1.94
CA GLU A 9 13.98 1.44 2.93
C GLU A 9 14.61 1.76 4.29
N ARG A 10 14.39 2.99 4.77
CA ARG A 10 15.00 3.44 6.02
C ARG A 10 14.35 2.73 7.18
N SER A 11 15.13 1.94 7.90
CA SER A 11 14.72 1.26 9.12
C SER A 11 15.35 1.97 10.32
N THR A 12 14.54 2.28 11.34
CA THR A 12 15.02 2.81 12.61
C THR A 12 15.71 1.73 13.43
N ARG A 13 15.26 0.48 13.30
CA ARG A 13 15.80 -0.71 13.95
C ARG A 13 15.82 -1.89 12.98
N GLY A 14 16.80 -2.78 13.11
CA GLY A 14 16.94 -4.01 12.34
C GLY A 14 18.13 -4.05 11.43
N ALA A 15 18.10 -4.94 10.45
CA ALA A 15 19.17 -5.13 9.49
C ALA A 15 19.31 -3.89 8.60
N ARG A 16 20.56 -3.50 8.35
CA ARG A 16 20.89 -2.34 7.50
C ARG A 16 21.37 -2.75 6.12
N ASP A 17 21.49 -4.04 5.85
CA ASP A 17 21.78 -4.56 4.52
C ASP A 17 20.50 -4.57 3.68
N GLY A 18 20.62 -4.24 2.41
CA GLY A 18 19.53 -4.24 1.46
C GLY A 18 19.92 -4.99 0.20
N PHE A 19 18.91 -5.31 -0.60
CA PHE A 19 19.12 -5.86 -1.92
C PHE A 19 19.78 -4.84 -2.85
N VAL A 20 20.51 -5.34 -3.82
CA VAL A 20 21.23 -4.56 -4.84
C VAL A 20 20.76 -4.98 -6.22
N GLU A 21 21.25 -4.33 -7.27
CA GLU A 21 20.87 -4.67 -8.64
C GLU A 21 21.39 -6.03 -9.10
N THR A 22 22.40 -6.62 -8.45
CA THR A 22 23.04 -7.86 -8.88
C THR A 22 22.34 -9.10 -8.31
N LEU A 23 21.80 -9.94 -9.18
CA LEU A 23 21.07 -11.16 -8.83
C LEU A 23 21.86 -12.10 -7.91
N LEU A 24 23.12 -12.38 -8.25
CA LEU A 24 23.99 -13.27 -7.45
C LEU A 24 24.24 -12.76 -6.04
N PHE A 25 24.38 -11.46 -5.87
CA PHE A 25 24.54 -10.88 -4.56
C PHE A 25 23.29 -11.04 -3.71
N ASN A 26 22.12 -10.81 -4.31
CA ASN A 26 20.83 -10.94 -3.65
C ASN A 26 20.53 -12.39 -3.23
N THR A 27 20.79 -13.37 -4.09
CA THR A 27 20.66 -14.79 -3.73
C THR A 27 21.60 -15.20 -2.60
N ASN A 28 22.82 -14.68 -2.56
CA ASN A 28 23.78 -14.91 -1.49
C ASN A 28 23.33 -14.27 -0.16
N LEU A 29 22.72 -13.08 -0.18
CA LEU A 29 22.13 -12.45 1.01
C LEU A 29 21.04 -13.32 1.64
N ILE A 30 20.16 -13.88 0.81
CA ILE A 30 19.10 -14.80 1.27
C ILE A 30 19.73 -16.09 1.83
N ARG A 31 20.67 -16.70 1.09
CA ARG A 31 21.32 -17.94 1.54
C ARG A 31 22.12 -17.78 2.83
N ARG A 32 22.69 -16.61 3.08
CA ARG A 32 23.39 -16.30 4.34
C ARG A 32 22.45 -16.30 5.54
N ARG A 33 21.19 -15.87 5.35
CA ARG A 33 20.18 -15.78 6.40
C ARG A 33 19.41 -17.10 6.58
N VAL A 34 19.03 -17.72 5.48
CA VAL A 34 18.31 -19.00 5.45
C VAL A 34 19.29 -20.09 5.03
N ARG A 35 19.86 -20.80 6.02
CA ARG A 35 20.88 -21.83 5.83
C ARG A 35 20.31 -23.23 5.66
N SER A 36 19.04 -23.34 5.31
CA SER A 36 18.36 -24.63 5.07
C SER A 36 18.84 -25.25 3.77
N SER A 37 19.08 -26.57 3.77
CA SER A 37 19.32 -27.35 2.55
C SER A 37 18.09 -27.42 1.63
N LYS A 38 16.91 -27.09 2.14
CA LYS A 38 15.64 -27.06 1.40
C LYS A 38 15.43 -25.76 0.63
N LEU A 39 16.29 -24.74 0.85
CA LEU A 39 16.26 -23.49 0.11
C LEU A 39 16.73 -23.75 -1.34
N THR A 40 15.81 -23.58 -2.25
CA THR A 40 16.01 -23.80 -3.69
C THR A 40 15.91 -22.48 -4.44
N PHE A 41 16.81 -22.31 -5.41
CA PHE A 41 16.78 -21.24 -6.40
C PHE A 41 16.61 -21.85 -7.79
N SER A 42 15.55 -21.49 -8.49
CA SER A 42 15.33 -21.85 -9.90
C SER A 42 15.51 -20.59 -10.74
N ILE A 43 16.47 -20.61 -11.66
CA ILE A 43 16.77 -19.44 -12.49
C ILE A 43 16.12 -19.65 -13.86
N CYS A 44 15.46 -18.62 -14.38
CA CYS A 44 14.95 -18.55 -15.74
C CYS A 44 15.34 -17.21 -16.37
N THR A 45 15.56 -17.21 -17.68
CA THR A 45 15.91 -16.00 -18.43
C THR A 45 14.69 -15.54 -19.21
N LEU A 46 14.31 -14.26 -19.06
CA LEU A 46 13.16 -13.65 -19.70
C LEU A 46 13.58 -12.56 -20.69
N GLY A 47 12.83 -12.45 -21.79
CA GLY A 47 13.07 -11.48 -22.85
C GLY A 47 14.01 -12.00 -23.94
N THR A 48 13.64 -11.75 -25.18
CA THR A 48 14.45 -12.15 -26.35
C THR A 48 15.68 -11.28 -26.53
N GLU A 49 15.55 -9.99 -26.25
CA GLU A 49 16.61 -8.99 -26.37
C GLU A 49 17.32 -8.71 -25.03
N SER A 50 16.56 -8.47 -23.96
CA SER A 50 17.16 -8.13 -22.65
C SER A 50 17.82 -9.31 -21.95
N ARG A 51 17.33 -10.55 -22.21
CA ARG A 51 17.81 -11.79 -21.57
C ARG A 51 18.04 -11.63 -20.07
N THR A 52 17.05 -11.04 -19.39
CA THR A 52 17.14 -10.74 -17.96
C THR A 52 16.93 -11.99 -17.14
N ASP A 53 17.86 -12.30 -16.25
CA ASP A 53 17.76 -13.45 -15.36
C ASP A 53 16.81 -13.16 -14.20
N VAL A 54 15.94 -14.12 -13.91
CA VAL A 54 15.01 -14.09 -12.80
C VAL A 54 15.19 -15.35 -11.96
N ALA A 55 15.49 -15.19 -10.68
CA ALA A 55 15.58 -16.29 -9.73
C ALA A 55 14.29 -16.41 -8.92
N ILE A 56 13.74 -17.62 -8.90
CA ILE A 56 12.60 -18.03 -8.07
C ILE A 56 13.21 -18.69 -6.83
N ALA A 57 13.06 -18.08 -5.66
CA ALA A 57 13.53 -18.64 -4.39
C ALA A 57 12.34 -19.14 -3.56
N TYR A 58 12.45 -20.33 -3.02
CA TYR A 58 11.42 -20.98 -2.20
C TYR A 58 12.01 -22.04 -1.28
N LEU A 59 11.30 -22.37 -0.19
CA LEU A 59 11.60 -23.51 0.67
C LEU A 59 10.79 -24.73 0.19
N ALA A 60 11.46 -25.80 -0.18
CA ALA A 60 10.82 -26.96 -0.81
C ALA A 60 9.81 -27.71 0.08
N ASP A 61 9.91 -27.54 1.40
CA ASP A 61 9.01 -28.18 2.39
C ASP A 61 7.84 -27.31 2.84
N GLN A 62 7.83 -26.02 2.49
CA GLN A 62 6.83 -25.07 2.96
C GLN A 62 6.05 -24.40 1.83
N VAL A 63 6.60 -24.42 0.62
CA VAL A 63 5.99 -23.79 -0.54
C VAL A 63 4.71 -24.53 -0.97
N ASN A 64 3.69 -23.79 -1.36
CA ASN A 64 2.55 -24.38 -2.06
C ASN A 64 2.97 -24.79 -3.48
N GLU A 65 3.00 -26.10 -3.74
CA GLU A 65 3.44 -26.68 -5.02
C GLU A 65 2.59 -26.21 -6.20
N GLU A 66 1.28 -26.10 -6.03
CA GLU A 66 0.36 -25.63 -7.07
C GLU A 66 0.66 -24.18 -7.47
N LEU A 67 0.93 -23.31 -6.46
CA LEU A 67 1.34 -21.95 -6.69
C LEU A 67 2.66 -21.86 -7.44
N LEU A 68 3.65 -22.69 -7.04
CA LEU A 68 4.97 -22.72 -7.65
C LEU A 68 4.91 -23.19 -9.10
N GLU A 69 4.14 -24.25 -9.39
CA GLU A 69 3.98 -24.75 -10.75
C GLU A 69 3.24 -23.75 -11.65
N THR A 70 2.18 -23.12 -11.13
CA THR A 70 1.46 -22.05 -11.83
C THR A 70 2.39 -20.90 -12.18
N LEU A 71 3.27 -20.52 -11.25
CA LEU A 71 4.26 -19.47 -11.49
C LEU A 71 5.27 -19.87 -12.58
N LYS A 72 5.85 -21.06 -12.49
CA LYS A 72 6.80 -21.56 -13.49
C LYS A 72 6.18 -21.66 -14.89
N GLN A 73 4.94 -22.16 -14.96
CA GLN A 73 4.20 -22.22 -16.22
C GLN A 73 3.90 -20.84 -16.80
N LYS A 74 3.50 -19.86 -15.96
CA LYS A 74 3.30 -18.49 -16.42
C LYS A 74 4.60 -17.88 -16.94
N LEU A 75 5.69 -17.98 -16.20
CA LEU A 75 7.00 -17.45 -16.60
C LEU A 75 7.48 -18.08 -17.92
N SER A 76 7.31 -19.39 -18.12
CA SER A 76 7.71 -20.08 -19.35
C SER A 76 6.88 -19.68 -20.59
N ARG A 77 5.65 -19.21 -20.39
CA ARG A 77 4.75 -18.76 -21.48
C ARG A 77 4.94 -17.28 -21.82
N LEU A 78 5.67 -16.52 -21.02
CA LEU A 78 5.90 -15.11 -21.29
C LEU A 78 6.78 -14.93 -22.52
N GLN A 79 6.19 -14.39 -23.59
CA GLN A 79 6.90 -13.99 -24.81
C GLN A 79 7.03 -12.47 -24.81
N ILE A 80 8.15 -12.00 -24.30
CA ILE A 80 8.44 -10.55 -24.17
C ILE A 80 9.77 -10.23 -24.85
N THR A 81 9.90 -9.02 -25.36
CA THR A 81 11.14 -8.55 -25.99
C THR A 81 12.14 -8.15 -24.92
N SER A 82 11.70 -7.37 -23.92
CA SER A 82 12.58 -6.87 -22.86
C SER A 82 11.84 -6.60 -21.55
N LEU A 83 12.54 -6.76 -20.42
CA LEU A 83 12.11 -6.35 -19.06
C LEU A 83 12.77 -5.01 -18.72
N THR A 84 12.24 -3.91 -19.23
CA THR A 84 12.85 -2.58 -19.12
C THR A 84 12.83 -2.00 -17.70
N MET A 85 11.75 -2.24 -16.94
CA MET A 85 11.57 -1.76 -15.57
C MET A 85 11.76 -2.87 -14.50
N GLY A 86 12.50 -3.92 -14.83
CA GLY A 86 12.86 -5.00 -13.92
C GLY A 86 11.65 -5.60 -13.19
N SER A 87 11.63 -5.50 -11.86
CA SER A 87 10.60 -6.08 -11.00
C SER A 87 9.19 -5.55 -11.32
N LYS A 88 9.03 -4.26 -11.69
CA LYS A 88 7.71 -3.69 -11.99
C LYS A 88 7.12 -4.25 -13.28
N SER A 89 7.93 -4.39 -14.34
CA SER A 89 7.47 -5.04 -15.58
C SER A 89 7.07 -6.49 -15.33
N LEU A 90 7.81 -7.22 -14.49
CA LEU A 90 7.46 -8.59 -14.15
C LEU A 90 6.14 -8.67 -13.35
N GLU A 91 5.91 -7.77 -12.40
CA GLU A 91 4.65 -7.67 -11.67
C GLU A 91 3.45 -7.52 -12.60
N GLU A 92 3.54 -6.60 -13.57
CA GLU A 92 2.46 -6.33 -14.53
C GLU A 92 2.18 -7.53 -15.46
N LEU A 93 3.21 -8.28 -15.82
CA LEU A 93 3.10 -9.49 -16.65
C LEU A 93 2.51 -10.68 -15.88
N LEU A 94 2.80 -10.80 -14.60
CA LEU A 94 2.30 -11.90 -13.75
C LEU A 94 0.84 -11.70 -13.37
N ILE A 95 0.43 -10.47 -13.11
CA ILE A 95 -0.93 -10.16 -12.69
C ILE A 95 -1.57 -9.21 -13.70
N HIS A 96 -2.67 -9.65 -14.30
CA HIS A 96 -3.45 -8.81 -15.19
C HIS A 96 -4.21 -7.77 -14.37
N LYS A 97 -3.55 -6.64 -14.07
CA LYS A 97 -4.17 -5.54 -13.32
C LYS A 97 -5.25 -4.88 -14.18
N ARG A 98 -6.41 -4.68 -13.58
CA ARG A 98 -7.45 -3.84 -14.18
C ARG A 98 -7.02 -2.38 -14.01
N TRP A 99 -6.99 -1.59 -15.08
CA TRP A 99 -6.53 -0.20 -15.10
C TRP A 99 -7.24 0.73 -14.08
N TRP A 100 -8.46 0.38 -13.68
CA TRP A 100 -9.27 1.14 -12.72
C TRP A 100 -9.08 0.69 -11.26
N ASN A 101 -8.33 -0.38 -11.00
CA ASN A 101 -8.07 -0.86 -9.65
C ASN A 101 -6.66 -0.44 -9.19
N PRO A 102 -6.56 0.53 -8.24
CA PRO A 102 -5.28 1.05 -7.80
C PRO A 102 -4.56 0.15 -6.78
N LEU A 103 -5.21 -0.90 -6.27
CA LEU A 103 -4.65 -1.74 -5.21
C LEU A 103 -3.42 -2.51 -5.67
N PRO A 104 -2.34 -2.56 -4.84
CA PRO A 104 -1.19 -3.40 -5.11
C PRO A 104 -1.58 -4.87 -4.95
N SER A 105 -1.07 -5.74 -5.82
CA SER A 105 -1.36 -7.18 -5.82
C SER A 105 -0.15 -8.03 -5.48
N ILE A 106 1.05 -7.46 -5.52
CA ILE A 106 2.33 -8.08 -5.13
C ILE A 106 3.04 -7.11 -4.19
N GLN A 107 3.61 -7.64 -3.14
CA GLN A 107 4.46 -6.83 -2.26
C GLN A 107 5.89 -6.82 -2.79
N LEU A 108 6.49 -5.63 -2.83
CA LEU A 108 7.90 -5.41 -3.11
C LEU A 108 8.64 -5.13 -1.81
N THR A 109 9.84 -5.65 -1.68
CA THR A 109 10.74 -5.31 -0.57
C THR A 109 12.17 -5.18 -1.04
N GLU A 110 12.88 -4.20 -0.50
CA GLU A 110 14.33 -4.01 -0.69
C GLU A 110 15.12 -4.64 0.48
N ARG A 111 14.42 -5.22 1.46
CA ARG A 111 14.99 -5.73 2.71
C ARG A 111 15.14 -7.24 2.72
N PRO A 112 16.38 -7.78 2.83
CA PRO A 112 16.59 -9.23 2.90
C PRO A 112 16.05 -9.90 4.17
N ASP A 113 15.95 -9.17 5.31
CA ASP A 113 15.35 -9.70 6.54
C ASP A 113 13.86 -9.96 6.37
N VAL A 114 13.14 -9.04 5.74
CA VAL A 114 11.71 -9.16 5.43
C VAL A 114 11.47 -10.30 4.44
N ALA A 115 12.22 -10.33 3.33
CA ALA A 115 12.10 -11.37 2.32
C ALA A 115 12.33 -12.77 2.93
N CYS A 116 13.35 -12.93 3.79
CA CYS A 116 13.64 -14.21 4.44
C CYS A 116 12.55 -14.63 5.45
N SER A 117 11.91 -13.68 6.14
CA SER A 117 10.78 -13.97 7.02
C SER A 117 9.63 -14.57 6.24
N TYR A 118 9.19 -13.92 5.14
CA TYR A 118 8.14 -14.44 4.28
C TYR A 118 8.50 -15.76 3.60
N LEU A 119 9.77 -15.95 3.25
CA LEU A 119 10.25 -17.22 2.72
C LEU A 119 10.06 -18.37 3.72
N CYS A 120 10.32 -18.11 5.00
CA CYS A 120 10.09 -19.08 6.08
C CYS A 120 8.61 -19.32 6.38
N GLU A 121 7.73 -18.46 5.92
CA GLU A 121 6.26 -18.61 5.98
C GLU A 121 5.68 -19.31 4.73
N GLY A 122 6.53 -19.80 3.82
CA GLY A 122 6.11 -20.52 2.62
C GLY A 122 5.85 -19.65 1.39
N HIS A 123 6.20 -18.37 1.45
CA HIS A 123 6.10 -17.48 0.28
C HIS A 123 7.19 -17.76 -0.76
N ILE A 124 6.90 -17.38 -1.99
CA ILE A 124 7.84 -17.45 -3.10
C ILE A 124 8.44 -16.05 -3.32
N LEU A 125 9.76 -15.99 -3.45
CA LEU A 125 10.45 -14.75 -3.80
C LEU A 125 10.84 -14.76 -5.27
N LEU A 126 10.58 -13.66 -5.98
CA LEU A 126 11.10 -13.42 -7.32
C LEU A 126 12.15 -12.32 -7.27
N ILE A 127 13.36 -12.68 -7.63
CA ILE A 127 14.51 -11.79 -7.67
C ILE A 127 14.83 -11.54 -9.14
N VAL A 128 14.72 -10.30 -9.57
CA VAL A 128 14.98 -9.90 -10.97
C VAL A 128 16.34 -9.24 -11.02
N ASP A 129 17.16 -9.64 -11.99
CA ASP A 129 18.44 -9.00 -12.21
C ASP A 129 18.26 -7.52 -12.60
N ASN A 130 19.19 -6.68 -12.24
CA ASN A 130 19.13 -5.21 -12.39
C ASN A 130 17.98 -4.54 -11.60
N SER A 131 17.44 -5.20 -10.54
CA SER A 131 16.42 -4.64 -9.67
C SER A 131 16.79 -4.82 -8.20
N PRO A 132 16.81 -3.74 -7.39
CA PRO A 132 17.09 -3.84 -5.96
C PRO A 132 15.88 -4.29 -5.13
N ALA A 133 14.72 -4.49 -5.76
CA ALA A 133 13.50 -4.94 -5.10
C ALA A 133 13.16 -6.38 -5.46
N VAL A 134 12.74 -7.13 -4.46
CA VAL A 134 12.29 -8.53 -4.57
C VAL A 134 10.78 -8.58 -4.44
N LEU A 135 10.12 -9.35 -5.32
CA LEU A 135 8.68 -9.56 -5.27
C LEU A 135 8.34 -10.73 -4.35
N LEU A 136 7.32 -10.54 -3.53
CA LEU A 136 6.77 -11.53 -2.60
C LEU A 136 5.43 -12.06 -3.12
N LEU A 137 5.30 -13.37 -3.26
CA LEU A 137 4.08 -14.04 -3.73
C LEU A 137 3.60 -15.09 -2.72
N PRO A 138 2.28 -15.19 -2.50
CA PRO A 138 1.18 -14.34 -2.97
C PRO A 138 1.11 -13.02 -2.19
N GLY A 139 0.56 -11.95 -2.80
CA GLY A 139 0.30 -10.68 -2.12
C GLY A 139 -1.08 -10.64 -1.46
N THR A 140 -1.16 -10.30 -0.18
CA THR A 140 -2.42 -10.15 0.57
C THR A 140 -2.49 -8.79 1.26
N ILE A 141 -3.71 -8.31 1.56
CA ILE A 141 -3.90 -7.01 2.22
C ILE A 141 -3.14 -6.90 3.54
N PHE A 142 -3.03 -8.00 4.28
CA PHE A 142 -2.35 -8.02 5.58
C PHE A 142 -0.85 -7.73 5.48
N GLN A 143 -0.22 -8.15 4.40
CA GLN A 143 1.20 -7.86 4.16
C GLN A 143 1.44 -6.36 3.97
N PHE A 144 0.54 -5.64 3.29
CA PHE A 144 0.63 -4.20 3.09
C PHE A 144 0.37 -3.38 4.37
N THR A 145 -0.20 -4.00 5.40
CA THR A 145 -0.44 -3.37 6.71
C THR A 145 0.64 -3.65 7.73
N GLN A 146 1.48 -4.66 7.51
CA GLN A 146 2.55 -5.02 8.43
C GLN A 146 3.78 -4.15 8.18
N SER A 147 4.48 -3.78 9.26
CA SER A 147 5.79 -3.15 9.19
C SER A 147 6.84 -4.05 9.82
N PRO A 148 7.99 -4.22 9.18
CA PRO A 148 9.10 -4.99 9.73
C PRO A 148 9.57 -4.47 11.10
N GLU A 149 9.41 -3.18 11.36
CA GLU A 149 9.79 -2.54 12.62
C GLU A 149 9.00 -3.07 13.83
N ASP A 150 7.77 -3.55 13.62
CA ASP A 150 6.94 -4.13 14.69
C ASP A 150 7.60 -5.34 15.33
N TYR A 151 8.35 -6.13 14.56
CA TYR A 151 9.03 -7.34 15.02
C TYR A 151 10.34 -7.06 15.79
N TYR A 152 10.91 -5.86 15.59
CA TYR A 152 12.12 -5.42 16.32
C TYR A 152 11.82 -4.67 17.60
N ASN A 153 10.55 -4.36 17.86
CA ASN A 153 10.09 -3.74 19.10
C ASN A 153 9.65 -4.78 20.15
N ASN A 154 9.46 -4.31 21.39
CA ASN A 154 8.84 -5.13 22.42
C ASN A 154 7.43 -5.56 21.94
N PRO A 155 6.98 -6.81 22.20
CA PRO A 155 5.68 -7.32 21.74
C PRO A 155 4.50 -6.40 22.06
N LEU A 156 4.47 -5.79 23.25
CA LEU A 156 3.42 -4.83 23.61
C LEU A 156 3.43 -3.58 22.69
N THR A 157 4.62 -3.01 22.48
CA THR A 157 4.80 -1.81 21.63
C THR A 157 4.51 -2.13 20.17
N GLY A 158 4.98 -3.27 19.67
CA GLY A 158 4.70 -3.70 18.29
C GLY A 158 3.21 -3.94 18.06
N THR A 159 2.51 -4.56 19.02
CA THR A 159 1.06 -4.75 18.95
C THR A 159 0.32 -3.41 18.96
N TYR A 160 0.73 -2.46 19.81
CA TYR A 160 0.14 -1.13 19.87
C TYR A 160 0.27 -0.37 18.53
N PHE A 161 1.47 -0.35 17.92
CA PHE A 161 1.66 0.28 16.61
C PHE A 161 0.87 -0.40 15.49
N ARG A 162 0.75 -1.73 15.55
CA ARG A 162 -0.10 -2.47 14.61
C ARG A 162 -1.56 -2.08 14.74
N MET A 163 -2.09 -1.96 15.97
CA MET A 163 -3.46 -1.49 16.21
C MET A 163 -3.69 -0.06 15.69
N ILE A 164 -2.75 0.86 15.94
CA ILE A 164 -2.83 2.22 15.39
C ILE A 164 -2.91 2.17 13.86
N ARG A 165 -2.07 1.37 13.23
CA ARG A 165 -2.03 1.26 11.75
C ARG A 165 -3.33 0.70 11.19
N PHE A 166 -3.92 -0.30 11.83
CA PHE A 166 -5.26 -0.79 11.47
C PHE A 166 -6.34 0.29 11.63
N LEU A 167 -6.24 1.15 12.64
CA LEU A 167 -7.15 2.28 12.81
C LEU A 167 -6.91 3.37 11.75
N CYS A 168 -5.67 3.57 11.31
CA CYS A 168 -5.35 4.55 10.26
C CYS A 168 -5.98 4.22 8.90
N ILE A 169 -6.24 2.94 8.58
CA ILE A 169 -6.89 2.54 7.33
C ILE A 169 -8.29 3.15 7.20
N PRO A 170 -9.26 2.88 8.10
CA PRO A 170 -10.58 3.47 8.01
C PRO A 170 -10.55 5.00 8.21
N VAL A 171 -9.67 5.52 9.05
CA VAL A 171 -9.52 6.98 9.22
C VAL A 171 -9.06 7.62 7.91
N SER A 172 -8.03 7.07 7.26
CA SER A 172 -7.55 7.57 5.97
C SER A 172 -8.60 7.50 4.86
N LEU A 173 -9.48 6.50 4.87
CA LEU A 173 -10.48 6.30 3.82
C LEU A 173 -11.78 7.06 4.09
N LEU A 174 -12.28 7.04 5.33
CA LEU A 174 -13.65 7.42 5.65
C LEU A 174 -13.79 8.78 6.33
N LEU A 175 -12.75 9.28 7.01
CA LEU A 175 -12.89 10.47 7.86
C LEU A 175 -13.40 11.70 7.09
N LEU A 176 -12.80 12.01 5.95
CA LEU A 176 -13.20 13.16 5.13
C LEU A 176 -14.56 12.98 4.44
N PRO A 177 -14.88 11.84 3.79
CA PRO A 177 -16.23 11.61 3.26
C PRO A 177 -17.33 11.67 4.32
N VAL A 178 -17.08 11.12 5.52
CA VAL A 178 -18.03 11.16 6.64
C VAL A 178 -18.18 12.59 7.18
N PHE A 179 -17.07 13.31 7.33
CA PHE A 179 -17.12 14.73 7.71
C PHE A 179 -17.96 15.55 6.72
N LEU A 180 -17.74 15.38 5.41
CA LEU A 180 -18.50 16.03 4.35
C LEU A 180 -19.99 15.66 4.44
N LEU A 181 -20.30 14.37 4.62
CA LEU A 181 -21.67 13.89 4.75
C LEU A 181 -22.39 14.51 5.94
N LEU A 182 -21.76 14.49 7.11
CA LEU A 182 -22.36 15.00 8.33
C LEU A 182 -22.53 16.53 8.28
N SER A 183 -21.52 17.25 7.85
CA SER A 183 -21.56 18.72 7.81
C SER A 183 -22.46 19.28 6.73
N ALA A 184 -22.55 18.61 5.56
CA ALA A 184 -23.36 19.10 4.45
C ALA A 184 -24.83 18.71 4.54
N TYR A 185 -25.16 17.52 5.05
CA TYR A 185 -26.49 16.94 4.99
C TYR A 185 -27.14 16.71 6.34
N TYR A 186 -26.37 16.71 7.45
CA TYR A 186 -26.87 16.49 8.81
C TYR A 186 -26.29 17.50 9.82
N PRO A 187 -26.54 18.82 9.61
CA PRO A 187 -25.93 19.86 10.45
C PRO A 187 -26.37 19.78 11.93
N GLU A 188 -27.55 19.20 12.23
CA GLU A 188 -28.02 19.02 13.59
C GLU A 188 -27.12 18.07 14.41
N ILE A 189 -26.59 17.01 13.77
CA ILE A 189 -25.69 16.06 14.42
C ILE A 189 -24.32 16.71 14.68
N THR A 190 -23.80 17.48 13.73
CA THR A 190 -22.53 18.16 13.86
C THR A 190 -22.60 19.27 14.91
N ALA A 191 -23.70 20.00 15.00
CA ALA A 191 -23.94 20.99 16.05
C ALA A 191 -23.94 20.36 17.45
N SER A 192 -24.59 19.21 17.61
CA SER A 192 -24.62 18.44 18.85
C SER A 192 -23.23 17.97 19.30
N LEU A 193 -22.36 17.62 18.35
CA LEU A 193 -21.00 17.14 18.59
C LEU A 193 -19.96 18.25 18.63
N GLN A 194 -20.36 19.52 18.47
CA GLN A 194 -19.47 20.69 18.34
C GLN A 194 -18.41 20.52 17.24
N LEU A 195 -18.76 19.77 16.18
CA LEU A 195 -17.88 19.49 15.03
C LEU A 195 -18.21 20.43 13.85
N THR A 196 -18.98 21.49 14.09
CA THR A 196 -19.51 22.35 13.03
C THR A 196 -18.44 23.22 12.41
N PRO A 197 -18.35 23.23 11.07
CA PRO A 197 -17.80 24.37 10.36
C PRO A 197 -18.68 25.60 10.59
N ASP A 198 -18.10 26.79 10.49
CA ASP A 198 -18.85 28.04 10.54
C ASP A 198 -20.11 27.93 9.66
N SER A 199 -21.27 28.15 10.28
CA SER A 199 -22.58 27.63 9.92
C SER A 199 -23.21 28.13 8.62
N ASP A 200 -22.52 28.90 7.79
CA ASP A 200 -23.07 29.54 6.60
C ASP A 200 -22.59 28.97 5.26
N LEU A 201 -21.84 27.85 5.27
CA LEU A 201 -21.34 27.24 4.05
C LEU A 201 -22.40 26.34 3.40
N SER A 202 -22.78 26.66 2.16
CA SER A 202 -23.63 25.75 1.38
C SER A 202 -22.93 24.39 1.17
N PRO A 203 -23.66 23.26 1.11
CA PRO A 203 -23.10 21.92 0.90
C PRO A 203 -22.16 21.85 -0.30
N PHE A 204 -22.49 22.57 -1.36
CA PHE A 204 -21.71 22.63 -2.60
C PHE A 204 -20.36 23.34 -2.40
N ARG A 205 -20.31 24.43 -1.63
CA ARG A 205 -19.06 25.12 -1.31
C ARG A 205 -18.17 24.25 -0.43
N LEU A 206 -18.72 23.57 0.55
CA LEU A 206 -17.99 22.65 1.42
C LEU A 206 -17.36 21.50 0.60
N PHE A 207 -18.11 20.92 -0.32
CA PHE A 207 -17.61 19.90 -1.24
C PHE A 207 -16.39 20.38 -2.04
N PHE A 208 -16.48 21.59 -2.64
CA PHE A 208 -15.33 22.15 -3.36
C PHE A 208 -14.15 22.46 -2.47
N TYR A 209 -14.36 22.92 -1.23
CA TYR A 209 -13.29 23.16 -0.28
C TYR A 209 -12.55 21.85 0.07
N VAL A 210 -13.28 20.78 0.33
CA VAL A 210 -12.70 19.46 0.61
C VAL A 210 -11.88 18.98 -0.59
N LEU A 211 -12.41 19.08 -1.81
CA LEU A 211 -11.67 18.68 -3.02
C LEU A 211 -10.42 19.54 -3.27
N ALA A 212 -10.53 20.85 -3.07
CA ALA A 212 -9.41 21.76 -3.27
C ALA A 212 -8.29 21.48 -2.26
N VAL A 213 -8.62 21.24 -0.99
CA VAL A 213 -7.64 20.90 0.06
C VAL A 213 -7.00 19.54 -0.23
N GLU A 214 -7.77 18.52 -0.63
CA GLU A 214 -7.21 17.22 -1.03
C GLU A 214 -6.23 17.37 -2.19
N PHE A 215 -6.62 18.09 -3.24
CA PHE A 215 -5.74 18.34 -4.39
C PHE A 215 -4.46 19.08 -3.99
N LEU A 216 -4.58 20.06 -3.12
CA LEU A 216 -3.44 20.84 -2.63
C LEU A 216 -2.46 19.97 -1.82
N LEU A 217 -2.99 19.11 -0.94
CA LEU A 217 -2.18 18.16 -0.17
C LEU A 217 -1.49 17.14 -1.08
N ASP A 218 -2.16 16.72 -2.15
CA ASP A 218 -1.59 15.81 -3.15
C ASP A 218 -0.44 16.47 -3.93
N LEU A 219 -0.66 17.70 -4.36
CA LEU A 219 0.37 18.49 -5.04
C LEU A 219 1.59 18.70 -4.13
N PHE A 220 1.33 18.95 -2.85
CA PHE A 220 2.38 19.11 -1.85
C PHE A 220 3.18 17.81 -1.64
N LYS A 221 2.50 16.66 -1.46
CA LYS A 221 3.14 15.34 -1.34
C LYS A 221 3.99 15.02 -2.57
N TYR A 222 3.46 15.27 -3.77
CA TYR A 222 4.17 15.03 -5.03
C TYR A 222 5.41 15.93 -5.15
N SER A 223 5.28 17.21 -4.84
CA SER A 223 6.39 18.17 -4.87
C SER A 223 7.49 17.80 -3.86
N ALA A 224 7.10 17.35 -2.66
CA ALA A 224 8.02 16.89 -1.62
C ALA A 224 8.79 15.62 -2.05
N ALA A 225 8.14 14.71 -2.77
CA ALA A 225 8.77 13.49 -3.28
C ALA A 225 9.81 13.77 -4.37
N LEU A 226 9.58 14.78 -5.21
CA LEU A 226 10.51 15.18 -6.28
C LEU A 226 11.66 16.06 -5.80
N SER A 227 11.50 16.73 -4.68
CA SER A 227 12.52 17.64 -4.13
C SER A 227 13.68 16.87 -3.48
N SER A 228 14.90 17.40 -3.64
CA SER A 228 16.05 16.82 -2.93
C SER A 228 15.87 17.00 -1.41
N SER A 229 16.28 15.99 -0.65
CA SER A 229 16.01 15.86 0.80
C SER A 229 16.44 17.05 1.68
N ARG A 230 17.36 17.90 1.20
CA ARG A 230 17.85 19.07 1.97
C ARG A 230 16.92 20.29 1.85
N VAL A 231 16.26 20.46 0.72
CA VAL A 231 15.36 21.60 0.44
C VAL A 231 13.92 21.26 0.81
N SER A 232 13.55 20.00 0.65
CA SER A 232 12.20 19.48 0.89
C SER A 232 11.66 19.78 2.28
N GLY A 233 12.46 19.60 3.35
CA GLY A 233 11.99 19.82 4.72
C GLY A 233 11.64 21.27 5.02
N ALA A 234 12.52 22.21 4.64
CA ALA A 234 12.28 23.64 4.88
C ALA A 234 11.13 24.17 4.00
N LEU A 235 11.08 23.78 2.73
CA LEU A 235 10.00 24.17 1.82
C LEU A 235 8.64 23.62 2.26
N SER A 236 8.63 22.40 2.83
CA SER A 236 7.44 21.77 3.37
C SER A 236 6.83 22.55 4.53
N ILE A 237 7.67 22.97 5.48
CA ILE A 237 7.20 23.73 6.67
C ILE A 237 6.68 25.09 6.22
N VAL A 238 7.47 25.84 5.46
CA VAL A 238 7.11 27.18 5.01
C VAL A 238 5.90 27.14 4.07
N GLY A 239 5.89 26.22 3.10
CA GLY A 239 4.78 26.07 2.16
C GLY A 239 3.48 25.66 2.84
N GLY A 240 3.51 24.69 3.76
CA GLY A 240 2.33 24.23 4.48
C GLY A 240 1.74 25.32 5.39
N LEU A 241 2.59 26.07 6.09
CA LEU A 241 2.17 27.14 6.98
C LEU A 241 1.59 28.33 6.21
N LEU A 242 2.29 28.79 5.16
CA LEU A 242 1.82 29.90 4.32
C LEU A 242 0.52 29.54 3.57
N ILE A 243 0.43 28.35 3.00
CA ILE A 243 -0.76 27.92 2.26
C ILE A 243 -1.94 27.76 3.20
N GLY A 244 -1.74 27.17 4.40
CA GLY A 244 -2.79 27.02 5.40
C GLY A 244 -3.34 28.36 5.88
N ASP A 245 -2.48 29.28 6.30
CA ASP A 245 -2.88 30.61 6.79
C ASP A 245 -3.56 31.44 5.70
N ILE A 246 -3.03 31.42 4.48
CA ILE A 246 -3.62 32.14 3.34
C ILE A 246 -4.97 31.55 2.95
N ALA A 247 -5.10 30.21 2.89
CA ALA A 247 -6.36 29.55 2.54
C ALA A 247 -7.49 29.90 3.51
N VAL A 248 -7.20 29.98 4.82
CA VAL A 248 -8.15 30.39 5.84
C VAL A 248 -8.45 31.89 5.76
N SER A 249 -7.44 32.73 5.61
CA SER A 249 -7.62 34.21 5.54
C SER A 249 -8.41 34.67 4.31
N LEU A 250 -8.31 33.92 3.19
CA LEU A 250 -9.07 34.16 1.97
C LEU A 250 -10.44 33.47 1.96
N ASN A 251 -10.84 32.78 3.01
CA ASN A 251 -12.04 31.93 3.06
C ASN A 251 -12.12 30.89 1.95
N TRP A 252 -10.95 30.35 1.50
CA TRP A 252 -10.87 29.28 0.52
C TRP A 252 -11.00 27.90 1.17
N ALA A 253 -10.74 27.81 2.49
CA ALA A 253 -10.98 26.62 3.29
C ALA A 253 -11.38 27.04 4.70
N SER A 254 -12.27 26.26 5.34
CA SER A 254 -12.54 26.42 6.77
C SER A 254 -11.45 25.71 7.59
N THR A 255 -11.24 26.17 8.81
CA THR A 255 -10.25 25.60 9.74
C THR A 255 -10.51 24.12 10.01
N GLU A 256 -11.79 23.74 10.09
CA GLU A 256 -12.22 22.36 10.33
C GLU A 256 -11.87 21.46 9.14
N VAL A 257 -12.12 21.89 7.89
CA VAL A 257 -11.74 21.14 6.69
C VAL A 257 -10.24 20.87 6.69
N LEU A 258 -9.41 21.89 7.01
CA LEU A 258 -7.96 21.73 7.08
C LEU A 258 -7.56 20.75 8.18
N PHE A 259 -8.21 20.82 9.35
CA PHE A 259 -7.94 19.91 10.46
C PHE A 259 -8.22 18.44 10.07
N TYR A 260 -9.42 18.15 9.55
CA TYR A 260 -9.77 16.78 9.16
C TYR A 260 -8.93 16.27 8.00
N ALA A 261 -8.59 17.14 7.04
CA ALA A 261 -7.69 16.78 5.95
C ALA A 261 -6.27 16.47 6.46
N ALA A 262 -5.76 17.24 7.42
CA ALA A 262 -4.46 16.98 8.04
C ALA A 262 -4.44 15.65 8.80
N VAL A 263 -5.47 15.36 9.61
CA VAL A 263 -5.60 14.06 10.31
C VAL A 263 -5.65 12.91 9.31
N THR A 264 -6.40 13.04 8.23
CA THR A 264 -6.51 12.04 7.18
C THR A 264 -5.17 11.81 6.47
N MET A 265 -4.42 12.89 6.21
CA MET A 265 -3.08 12.81 5.63
C MET A 265 -2.10 12.11 6.57
N LEU A 266 -2.12 12.43 7.87
CA LEU A 266 -1.28 11.76 8.87
C LEU A 266 -1.60 10.27 8.97
N ALA A 267 -2.88 9.90 8.95
CA ALA A 267 -3.30 8.50 8.92
C ALA A 267 -2.80 7.79 7.65
N ASN A 268 -2.85 8.45 6.49
CA ASN A 268 -2.34 7.89 5.23
C ASN A 268 -0.81 7.70 5.25
N LEU A 269 -0.06 8.67 5.81
CA LEU A 269 1.40 8.57 5.95
C LEU A 269 1.85 7.53 6.98
N SER A 270 0.97 7.13 7.90
CA SER A 270 1.26 6.10 8.91
C SER A 270 1.19 4.67 8.36
N LEU A 271 0.72 4.49 7.13
CA LEU A 271 0.66 3.18 6.47
C LEU A 271 2.06 2.76 6.01
N SER A 272 2.36 1.46 6.15
CA SER A 272 3.69 0.92 5.81
C SER A 272 3.95 0.83 4.31
N SER A 273 2.93 0.55 3.51
CA SER A 273 3.04 0.48 2.05
C SER A 273 2.58 1.77 1.40
N ILE A 274 3.48 2.41 0.64
CA ILE A 274 3.19 3.65 -0.11
C ILE A 274 2.14 3.38 -1.19
N GLU A 275 2.26 2.26 -1.92
CA GLU A 275 1.31 1.90 -3.00
C GLU A 275 -0.11 1.68 -2.42
N PHE A 276 -0.21 1.02 -1.27
CA PHE A 276 -1.48 0.81 -0.60
C PHE A 276 -2.09 2.13 -0.06
N ALA A 277 -1.25 3.00 0.49
CA ALA A 277 -1.67 4.33 0.96
C ALA A 277 -2.19 5.20 -0.20
N ASP A 278 -1.54 5.16 -1.37
CA ASP A 278 -1.97 5.89 -2.56
C ASP A 278 -3.27 5.31 -3.15
N ALA A 279 -3.46 3.99 -3.10
CA ALA A 279 -4.71 3.35 -3.49
C ALA A 279 -5.89 3.80 -2.59
N LEU A 280 -5.70 3.81 -1.26
CA LEU A 280 -6.73 4.30 -0.33
C LEU A 280 -7.07 5.77 -0.56
N ARG A 281 -6.09 6.60 -0.95
CA ARG A 281 -6.32 8.00 -1.29
C ARG A 281 -7.20 8.15 -2.53
N ILE A 282 -6.96 7.38 -3.58
CA ILE A 282 -7.81 7.38 -4.79
C ILE A 282 -9.24 6.97 -4.43
N TYR A 283 -9.42 5.95 -3.61
CA TYR A 283 -10.74 5.55 -3.14
C TYR A 283 -11.42 6.60 -2.26
N ARG A 284 -10.66 7.32 -1.43
CA ARG A 284 -11.18 8.44 -0.65
C ARG A 284 -11.70 9.56 -1.54
N ILE A 285 -10.95 9.95 -2.57
CA ILE A 285 -11.41 10.97 -3.54
C ILE A 285 -12.69 10.50 -4.22
N LEU A 286 -12.80 9.24 -4.63
CA LEU A 286 -14.03 8.67 -5.19
C LEU A 286 -15.20 8.79 -4.20
N LEU A 287 -14.99 8.46 -2.91
CA LEU A 287 -15.99 8.60 -1.86
C LEU A 287 -16.39 10.06 -1.62
N VAL A 288 -15.45 10.99 -1.60
CA VAL A 288 -15.73 12.42 -1.46
C VAL A 288 -16.59 12.92 -2.63
N VAL A 289 -16.26 12.53 -3.87
CA VAL A 289 -17.02 12.94 -5.07
C VAL A 289 -18.43 12.35 -5.05
N THR A 290 -18.58 11.06 -4.79
CA THR A 290 -19.91 10.43 -4.76
C THR A 290 -20.77 10.98 -3.62
N THR A 291 -20.18 11.22 -2.44
CA THR A 291 -20.88 11.80 -1.28
C THR A 291 -21.27 13.25 -1.55
N GLY A 292 -20.39 14.05 -2.12
CA GLY A 292 -20.67 15.46 -2.44
C GLY A 292 -21.77 15.67 -3.45
N LEU A 293 -21.90 14.74 -4.44
CA LEU A 293 -22.92 14.83 -5.48
C LEU A 293 -24.30 14.30 -5.05
N TRP A 294 -24.34 13.21 -4.28
CA TRP A 294 -25.60 12.51 -3.96
C TRP A 294 -25.86 12.35 -2.45
N GLY A 295 -25.03 12.91 -1.59
CA GLY A 295 -25.20 12.81 -0.13
C GLY A 295 -25.09 11.37 0.38
N LEU A 296 -26.00 10.97 1.28
CA LEU A 296 -26.00 9.62 1.87
C LEU A 296 -26.12 8.48 0.83
N PRO A 297 -27.01 8.52 -0.17
CA PRO A 297 -26.99 7.52 -1.23
C PRO A 297 -25.66 7.42 -1.96
N GLY A 298 -25.01 8.56 -2.25
CA GLY A 298 -23.69 8.60 -2.88
C GLY A 298 -22.61 7.98 -2.02
N PHE A 299 -22.64 8.21 -0.71
CA PHE A 299 -21.71 7.59 0.23
C PHE A 299 -21.87 6.05 0.23
N ILE A 300 -23.10 5.55 0.28
CA ILE A 300 -23.38 4.10 0.26
C ILE A 300 -22.91 3.49 -1.06
N ILE A 301 -23.23 4.11 -2.21
CA ILE A 301 -22.80 3.66 -3.53
C ILE A 301 -21.28 3.64 -3.62
N GLY A 302 -20.61 4.73 -3.21
CA GLY A 302 -19.16 4.82 -3.21
C GLY A 302 -18.52 3.74 -2.32
N LEU A 303 -19.05 3.52 -1.11
CA LEU A 303 -18.55 2.51 -0.19
C LEU A 303 -18.71 1.09 -0.76
N THR A 304 -19.85 0.80 -1.39
CA THR A 304 -20.08 -0.50 -2.04
C THR A 304 -19.13 -0.71 -3.23
N LEU A 305 -18.87 0.31 -4.04
CA LEU A 305 -17.92 0.25 -5.15
C LEU A 305 -16.49 0.00 -4.65
N VAL A 306 -16.05 0.69 -3.60
CA VAL A 306 -14.73 0.48 -2.98
C VAL A 306 -14.61 -0.93 -2.42
N SER A 307 -15.61 -1.40 -1.67
CA SER A 307 -15.61 -2.74 -1.09
C SER A 307 -15.59 -3.82 -2.18
N LEU A 308 -16.39 -3.65 -3.23
CA LEU A 308 -16.42 -4.56 -4.38
C LEU A 308 -15.07 -4.57 -5.11
N SER A 309 -14.46 -3.40 -5.32
CA SER A 309 -13.14 -3.29 -5.92
C SER A 309 -12.08 -4.04 -5.10
N MET A 310 -12.10 -3.89 -3.77
CA MET A 310 -11.19 -4.60 -2.87
C MET A 310 -11.37 -6.13 -2.94
N ILE A 311 -12.62 -6.62 -2.93
CA ILE A 311 -12.93 -8.06 -2.98
C ILE A 311 -12.54 -8.66 -4.34
N THR A 312 -12.76 -7.92 -5.43
CA THR A 312 -12.49 -8.38 -6.80
C THR A 312 -11.05 -8.12 -7.26
N THR A 313 -10.17 -7.65 -6.37
CA THR A 313 -8.76 -7.41 -6.70
C THR A 313 -8.08 -8.72 -7.11
N PRO A 314 -7.51 -8.81 -8.32
CA PRO A 314 -6.85 -10.01 -8.76
C PRO A 314 -5.53 -10.19 -7.98
N THR A 315 -5.37 -11.35 -7.40
CA THR A 315 -4.11 -11.79 -6.81
C THR A 315 -3.49 -12.90 -7.64
N PHE A 316 -2.24 -13.23 -7.36
CA PHE A 316 -1.58 -14.31 -8.08
C PHE A 316 -2.23 -15.66 -7.72
N ALA A 317 -2.48 -16.50 -8.74
CA ALA A 317 -3.06 -17.84 -8.63
C ALA A 317 -4.45 -17.93 -7.98
N GLY A 318 -5.24 -16.85 -8.01
CA GLY A 318 -6.64 -16.87 -7.55
C GLY A 318 -6.84 -16.84 -6.03
N PHE A 319 -5.80 -16.60 -5.26
CA PHE A 319 -5.95 -16.35 -3.82
C PHE A 319 -6.84 -15.14 -3.57
N SER A 320 -7.62 -15.16 -2.49
CA SER A 320 -8.39 -13.98 -2.08
C SER A 320 -7.45 -12.89 -1.57
N TYR A 321 -7.68 -11.64 -1.98
CA TYR A 321 -6.93 -10.48 -1.47
C TYR A 321 -7.03 -10.34 0.06
N PHE A 322 -8.14 -10.80 0.64
CA PHE A 322 -8.40 -10.82 2.08
C PHE A 322 -8.00 -12.14 2.76
N TRP A 323 -7.27 -13.02 2.09
CA TRP A 323 -6.76 -14.22 2.76
C TRP A 323 -5.86 -13.81 3.95
N PRO A 324 -5.97 -14.46 5.14
CA PRO A 324 -6.74 -15.65 5.50
C PRO A 324 -8.16 -15.39 6.05
N LEU A 325 -8.69 -14.19 5.98
CA LEU A 325 -9.94 -13.81 6.66
C LEU A 325 -11.16 -14.55 6.07
N PHE A 326 -11.26 -14.63 4.73
CA PHE A 326 -12.41 -15.27 4.08
C PHE A 326 -12.39 -16.81 4.09
N PRO A 327 -11.26 -17.52 3.80
CA PRO A 327 -11.29 -18.98 3.93
C PRO A 327 -11.42 -19.46 5.36
N CYS A 328 -10.96 -18.70 6.36
CA CYS A 328 -11.14 -19.06 7.76
C CYS A 328 -12.61 -19.06 8.17
N LEU A 329 -13.42 -18.17 7.60
CA LEU A 329 -14.86 -18.12 7.85
C LEU A 329 -15.64 -19.21 7.10
N LEU A 330 -15.17 -19.62 5.90
CA LEU A 330 -15.77 -20.72 5.12
C LEU A 330 -15.43 -22.08 5.73
N TYR A 331 -14.18 -22.28 6.17
CA TYR A 331 -13.77 -23.54 6.80
C TYR A 331 -14.45 -23.80 8.15
N THR A 332 -14.85 -22.75 8.88
CA THR A 332 -15.64 -22.92 10.12
C THR A 332 -17.09 -23.30 9.84
N SER A 333 -17.65 -22.98 8.66
CA SER A 333 -18.98 -23.43 8.28
C SER A 333 -18.99 -24.90 7.84
N ASP A 334 -17.98 -25.35 7.05
CA ASP A 334 -17.87 -26.74 6.61
C ASP A 334 -17.53 -27.71 7.77
N ALA A 335 -16.74 -27.25 8.75
CA ALA A 335 -16.45 -28.04 9.96
C ALA A 335 -17.63 -28.10 10.94
N ALA A 336 -18.61 -27.20 10.85
CA ALA A 336 -19.81 -27.23 11.65
C ALA A 336 -20.90 -28.16 11.03
N ASP A 337 -20.83 -28.43 9.74
CA ASP A 337 -21.75 -29.34 9.04
C ASP A 337 -21.30 -30.81 9.10
N GLU A 338 -20.06 -31.10 9.57
CA GLU A 338 -19.54 -32.46 9.79
C GLU A 338 -19.62 -32.95 11.26
N LEU A 339 -20.23 -32.18 12.18
CA LEU A 339 -20.52 -32.56 13.57
C LEU A 339 -22.02 -32.67 13.83
#